data_53d20f70f5a9adaac094e43f80fbf0d6
#
_entry.id   53d20f70f5a9adaac094e43f80fbf0d6
#
_cell.length_a   1.000
_cell.length_b   1.000
_cell.length_c   1.000
_cell.angle_alpha   90.00
_cell.angle_beta   90.00
_cell.angle_gamma   90.00
#
_symmetry.space_group_name_H-M   'P 1'
#
loop_
_entity.id
_entity.type
_entity.pdbx_description
1 polymer ?
#
loop_
_entity_poly.entity_id
_entity_poly.type
_entity_poly.pdbx_seq_one_letter_code
_entity_poly.pdbx_strand_id
1 'polypeptide(L)'
;EKEVSGLYLSGHPLDAYREKIEKISTCTIAQLQGENARDFDNQTVTLVCTVVKNKIMTTKSNTLMAFTTIEDLTGTMELLVFPRVLTSCRAYLQENAVVVTTGRASVKEDEVTRLIVESVLPVDGYDPSQSFGQNRSQRISAAAGDTAAQSIWLLVPSRECAQMHKVENLLQNIFDGPTPVYFKFEDSGQRVRAPQSMWAMDHPLLRQELERILGADHVKFTTAQAAK
;
A
#
# COMPACT_ATOMS: atom_id res chain seq x y z
N GLU A 1 15.83 -3.60 -26.43
CA GLU A 1 15.43 -4.75 -27.28
C GLU A 1 15.62 -6.03 -26.48
N LYS A 2 14.51 -6.70 -26.16
CA LYS A 2 14.49 -7.98 -25.45
C LYS A 2 14.21 -9.06 -26.49
N GLU A 3 15.26 -9.74 -26.93
CA GLU A 3 15.09 -10.84 -27.89
C GLU A 3 14.55 -12.12 -27.24
N VAL A 4 14.18 -13.09 -28.08
CA VAL A 4 13.53 -14.37 -27.74
C VAL A 4 14.27 -15.21 -26.69
N SER A 5 15.52 -14.89 -26.37
CA SER A 5 16.33 -15.52 -25.33
C SER A 5 16.17 -14.88 -23.93
N GLY A 6 15.42 -13.78 -23.80
CA GLY A 6 15.24 -13.06 -22.53
C GLY A 6 16.45 -12.23 -22.07
N LEU A 7 17.51 -12.15 -22.85
CA LEU A 7 18.73 -11.38 -22.57
C LEU A 7 18.69 -10.02 -23.28
N TYR A 8 19.12 -8.98 -22.59
CA TYR A 8 19.30 -7.65 -23.19
C TYR A 8 20.63 -7.61 -23.95
N LEU A 9 20.59 -7.41 -25.27
CA LEU A 9 21.78 -7.30 -26.13
C LEU A 9 22.55 -5.98 -25.92
N SER A 10 21.92 -4.95 -25.43
CA SER A 10 22.49 -3.59 -25.21
C SER A 10 22.76 -3.25 -23.74
N GLY A 11 22.81 -4.24 -22.84
CA GLY A 11 22.92 -4.04 -21.41
C GLY A 11 21.55 -4.02 -20.71
N HIS A 12 21.56 -4.29 -19.41
CA HIS A 12 20.34 -4.26 -18.61
C HIS A 12 19.92 -2.80 -18.34
N PRO A 13 18.62 -2.43 -18.39
CA PRO A 13 18.17 -1.07 -18.09
C PRO A 13 18.67 -0.53 -16.75
N LEU A 14 18.91 -1.41 -15.78
CA LEU A 14 19.45 -1.07 -14.47
C LEU A 14 20.97 -0.83 -14.43
N ASP A 15 21.72 -1.13 -15.50
CA ASP A 15 23.18 -0.94 -15.51
C ASP A 15 23.56 0.53 -15.33
N ALA A 16 22.77 1.45 -15.87
CA ALA A 16 22.92 2.89 -15.69
C ALA A 16 22.66 3.39 -14.26
N TYR A 17 21.99 2.56 -13.45
CA TYR A 17 21.53 2.92 -12.11
C TYR A 17 22.25 2.17 -10.99
N ARG A 18 23.37 1.46 -11.26
CA ARG A 18 24.10 0.64 -10.27
C ARG A 18 24.43 1.38 -9.00
N GLU A 19 24.94 2.60 -9.09
CA GLU A 19 25.24 3.43 -7.91
C GLU A 19 23.98 3.78 -7.09
N LYS A 20 22.85 4.01 -7.77
CA LYS A 20 21.58 4.26 -7.09
C LYS A 20 21.04 3.00 -6.44
N ILE A 21 21.20 1.84 -7.10
CA ILE A 21 20.79 0.54 -6.53
C ILE A 21 21.52 0.29 -5.21
N GLU A 22 22.85 0.44 -5.17
CA GLU A 22 23.67 0.24 -3.98
C GLU A 22 23.30 1.19 -2.83
N LYS A 23 22.88 2.42 -3.13
CA LYS A 23 22.55 3.45 -2.13
C LYS A 23 21.09 3.37 -1.64
N ILE A 24 20.19 2.84 -2.46
CA ILE A 24 18.73 2.91 -2.23
C ILE A 24 18.17 1.54 -1.84
N SER A 25 18.59 0.46 -2.52
CA SER A 25 18.05 -0.87 -2.27
C SER A 25 18.51 -1.41 -0.91
N THR A 26 17.55 -1.89 -0.13
CA THR A 26 17.84 -2.51 1.18
C THR A 26 18.16 -3.99 1.06
N CYS A 27 17.75 -4.62 -0.04
CA CYS A 27 17.99 -6.02 -0.36
C CYS A 27 17.87 -6.24 -1.86
N THR A 28 18.11 -7.46 -2.32
CA THR A 28 17.91 -7.91 -3.70
C THR A 28 16.74 -8.89 -3.80
N ILE A 29 16.21 -9.08 -5.01
CA ILE A 29 15.14 -10.07 -5.23
C ILE A 29 15.64 -11.49 -4.91
N ALA A 30 16.90 -11.81 -5.23
CA ALA A 30 17.48 -13.11 -4.86
C ALA A 30 17.51 -13.35 -3.34
N GLN A 31 17.75 -12.32 -2.54
CA GLN A 31 17.70 -12.44 -1.07
C GLN A 31 16.28 -12.66 -0.57
N LEU A 32 15.28 -12.01 -1.18
CA LEU A 32 13.86 -12.16 -0.83
C LEU A 32 13.27 -13.51 -1.25
N GLN A 33 13.94 -14.26 -2.13
CA GLN A 33 13.51 -15.57 -2.62
C GLN A 33 14.45 -16.71 -2.19
N GLY A 34 15.55 -16.40 -1.55
CA GLY A 34 16.56 -17.35 -1.10
C GLY A 34 16.20 -18.03 0.23
N GLU A 35 17.13 -18.82 0.76
CA GLU A 35 16.98 -19.56 2.02
C GLU A 35 16.68 -18.66 3.23
N ASN A 36 17.19 -17.44 3.23
CA ASN A 36 17.01 -16.44 4.29
C ASN A 36 15.80 -15.51 4.03
N ALA A 37 14.92 -15.85 3.10
CA ALA A 37 13.75 -15.02 2.77
C ALA A 37 12.86 -14.76 3.99
N ARG A 38 12.79 -15.72 4.92
CA ARG A 38 12.02 -15.60 6.18
C ARG A 38 12.45 -14.46 7.06
N ASP A 39 13.73 -14.07 7.02
CA ASP A 39 14.24 -12.95 7.80
C ASP A 39 13.62 -11.61 7.35
N PHE A 40 13.14 -11.56 6.11
CA PHE A 40 12.47 -10.39 5.54
C PHE A 40 10.95 -10.42 5.70
N ASP A 41 10.37 -11.52 6.23
CA ASP A 41 8.92 -11.59 6.34
C ASP A 41 8.36 -10.44 7.19
N ASN A 42 7.37 -9.78 6.65
CA ASN A 42 6.73 -8.61 7.25
C ASN A 42 7.65 -7.38 7.44
N GLN A 43 8.88 -7.40 6.92
CA GLN A 43 9.78 -6.25 6.93
C GLN A 43 9.51 -5.32 5.74
N THR A 44 9.71 -4.03 5.98
CA THR A 44 9.65 -3.03 4.90
C THR A 44 10.99 -3.00 4.18
N VAL A 45 10.96 -3.27 2.88
CA VAL A 45 12.12 -3.27 2.00
C VAL A 45 11.96 -2.28 0.86
N THR A 46 13.08 -1.78 0.35
CA THR A 46 13.13 -0.89 -0.80
C THR A 46 13.97 -1.53 -1.90
N LEU A 47 13.44 -1.56 -3.12
CA LEU A 47 14.08 -2.12 -4.30
C LEU A 47 14.12 -1.10 -5.42
N VAL A 48 15.23 -1.03 -6.13
CA VAL A 48 15.32 -0.39 -7.45
C VAL A 48 15.19 -1.48 -8.50
N CYS A 49 14.18 -1.37 -9.36
CA CYS A 49 13.83 -2.44 -10.29
C CYS A 49 13.22 -1.91 -11.59
N THR A 50 13.17 -2.77 -12.60
CA THR A 50 12.49 -2.51 -13.86
C THR A 50 11.12 -3.19 -13.85
N VAL A 51 10.11 -2.51 -14.37
CA VAL A 51 8.77 -3.09 -14.57
C VAL A 51 8.81 -3.97 -15.83
N VAL A 52 8.59 -5.26 -15.67
CA VAL A 52 8.55 -6.22 -16.79
C VAL A 52 7.15 -6.33 -17.36
N LYS A 53 6.16 -6.42 -16.47
CA LYS A 53 4.76 -6.60 -16.86
C LYS A 53 3.85 -6.02 -15.79
N ASN A 54 2.75 -5.41 -16.22
CA ASN A 54 1.73 -4.89 -15.31
C ASN A 54 0.35 -5.44 -15.68
N LYS A 55 -0.28 -6.18 -14.78
CA LYS A 55 -1.62 -6.74 -14.94
C LYS A 55 -2.57 -6.12 -13.94
N ILE A 56 -3.47 -5.27 -14.43
CA ILE A 56 -4.54 -4.67 -13.60
C ILE A 56 -5.73 -5.62 -13.57
N MET A 57 -6.27 -5.85 -12.38
CA MET A 57 -7.43 -6.71 -12.15
C MET A 57 -8.45 -5.98 -11.27
N THR A 58 -9.72 -6.30 -11.50
CA THR A 58 -10.80 -5.85 -10.61
C THR A 58 -10.98 -6.85 -9.49
N THR A 59 -10.98 -6.37 -8.26
CA THR A 59 -11.23 -7.19 -7.08
C THR A 59 -12.72 -7.54 -6.95
N LYS A 60 -13.06 -8.47 -6.05
CA LYS A 60 -14.45 -8.81 -5.72
C LYS A 60 -15.25 -7.61 -5.19
N SER A 61 -14.58 -6.60 -4.64
CA SER A 61 -15.17 -5.33 -4.17
C SER A 61 -15.23 -4.25 -5.26
N ASN A 62 -15.06 -4.62 -6.52
CA ASN A 62 -15.10 -3.71 -7.68
C ASN A 62 -14.06 -2.58 -7.64
N THR A 63 -12.93 -2.80 -6.98
CA THR A 63 -11.77 -1.90 -6.95
C THR A 63 -10.65 -2.46 -7.83
N LEU A 64 -9.80 -1.57 -8.36
CA LEU A 64 -8.67 -1.98 -9.20
C LEU A 64 -7.45 -2.24 -8.34
N MET A 65 -6.80 -3.39 -8.54
CA MET A 65 -5.47 -3.70 -8.02
C MET A 65 -4.55 -4.14 -9.17
N ALA A 66 -3.25 -4.11 -8.95
CA ALA A 66 -2.31 -4.59 -9.95
C ALA A 66 -1.39 -5.67 -9.40
N PHE A 67 -1.10 -6.64 -10.26
CA PHE A 67 -0.02 -7.60 -10.14
C PHE A 67 1.06 -7.15 -11.11
N THR A 68 2.16 -6.65 -10.58
CA THR A 68 3.24 -6.11 -11.39
C THR A 68 4.46 -6.98 -11.26
N THR A 69 4.93 -7.56 -12.36
CA THR A 69 6.20 -8.28 -12.38
C THR A 69 7.33 -7.28 -12.51
N ILE A 70 8.26 -7.33 -11.59
CA ILE A 70 9.50 -6.54 -11.60
C ILE A 70 10.72 -7.42 -11.75
N GLU A 71 11.80 -6.82 -12.22
CA GLU A 71 13.11 -7.45 -12.39
C GLU A 71 14.18 -6.54 -11.80
N ASP A 72 15.11 -7.12 -11.03
CA ASP A 72 16.37 -6.48 -10.67
C ASP A 72 17.54 -7.22 -11.33
N LEU A 73 18.78 -6.89 -10.94
CA LEU A 73 19.98 -7.56 -11.49
C LEU A 73 20.12 -9.03 -11.05
N THR A 74 19.28 -9.50 -10.12
CA THR A 74 19.41 -10.80 -9.46
C THR A 74 18.24 -11.74 -9.72
N GLY A 75 17.08 -11.21 -10.18
CA GLY A 75 15.91 -12.05 -10.42
C GLY A 75 14.64 -11.26 -10.72
N THR A 76 13.52 -11.98 -10.75
CA THR A 76 12.19 -11.41 -10.97
C THR A 76 11.28 -11.69 -9.80
N MET A 77 10.36 -10.77 -9.50
CA MET A 77 9.40 -10.89 -8.40
C MET A 77 8.05 -10.26 -8.78
N GLU A 78 6.99 -10.69 -8.09
CA GLU A 78 5.65 -10.11 -8.24
C GLU A 78 5.36 -9.09 -7.12
N LEU A 79 4.93 -7.91 -7.52
CA LEU A 79 4.41 -6.87 -6.64
C LEU A 79 2.89 -6.98 -6.53
N LEU A 80 2.36 -6.85 -5.33
CA LEU A 80 0.94 -6.65 -5.07
C LEU A 80 0.69 -5.15 -4.84
N VAL A 81 0.07 -4.50 -5.83
CA VAL A 81 -0.24 -3.08 -5.78
C VAL A 81 -1.72 -2.91 -5.50
N PHE A 82 -2.03 -2.61 -4.25
CA PHE A 82 -3.41 -2.39 -3.81
C PHE A 82 -4.01 -1.09 -4.36
N PRO A 83 -5.33 -0.95 -4.39
CA PRO A 83 -6.04 0.14 -5.06
C PRO A 83 -5.55 1.53 -4.67
N ARG A 84 -5.26 1.74 -3.40
CA ARG A 84 -4.74 3.01 -2.86
C ARG A 84 -3.42 3.41 -3.50
N VAL A 85 -2.46 2.49 -3.52
CA VAL A 85 -1.13 2.73 -4.08
C VAL A 85 -1.21 2.83 -5.59
N LEU A 86 -2.04 1.98 -6.21
CA LEU A 86 -2.23 1.98 -7.66
C LEU A 86 -2.72 3.33 -8.18
N THR A 87 -3.60 4.01 -7.46
CA THR A 87 -4.11 5.33 -7.86
C THR A 87 -2.99 6.36 -7.98
N SER A 88 -2.00 6.32 -7.10
CA SER A 88 -0.88 7.27 -7.08
C SER A 88 0.29 6.86 -7.96
N CYS A 89 0.49 5.57 -8.21
CA CYS A 89 1.67 5.08 -8.93
C CYS A 89 1.40 4.51 -10.33
N ARG A 90 0.13 4.49 -10.77
CA ARG A 90 -0.27 3.88 -12.06
C ARG A 90 0.54 4.41 -13.25
N ALA A 91 0.89 5.70 -13.24
CA ALA A 91 1.68 6.32 -14.29
C ALA A 91 3.12 5.79 -14.37
N TYR A 92 3.65 5.25 -13.27
CA TYR A 92 5.02 4.75 -13.17
C TYR A 92 5.13 3.24 -13.45
N LEU A 93 4.00 2.51 -13.41
CA LEU A 93 3.94 1.06 -13.64
C LEU A 93 3.79 0.73 -15.13
N GLN A 94 4.63 1.34 -15.96
CA GLN A 94 4.72 1.05 -17.40
C GLN A 94 5.84 0.04 -17.66
N GLU A 95 5.67 -0.81 -18.67
CA GLU A 95 6.69 -1.77 -19.06
C GLU A 95 8.00 -1.06 -19.41
N ASN A 96 9.11 -1.61 -18.95
CA ASN A 96 10.48 -1.08 -19.04
C ASN A 96 10.75 0.20 -18.23
N ALA A 97 9.81 0.68 -17.43
CA ALA A 97 10.07 1.79 -16.50
C ALA A 97 11.00 1.35 -15.36
N VAL A 98 12.00 2.17 -15.03
CA VAL A 98 12.86 1.97 -13.85
C VAL A 98 12.27 2.73 -12.67
N VAL A 99 11.95 2.00 -11.62
CA VAL A 99 11.25 2.50 -10.45
C VAL A 99 11.95 2.13 -9.15
N VAL A 100 11.72 2.93 -8.13
CA VAL A 100 12.00 2.58 -6.74
C VAL A 100 10.69 2.15 -6.11
N THR A 101 10.61 0.92 -5.65
CA THR A 101 9.45 0.39 -4.94
C THR A 101 9.79 0.15 -3.49
N THR A 102 8.93 0.60 -2.59
CA THR A 102 9.00 0.31 -1.16
C THR A 102 7.76 -0.44 -0.76
N GLY A 103 7.92 -1.49 0.01
CA GLY A 103 6.81 -2.31 0.44
C GLY A 103 7.21 -3.32 1.48
N ARG A 104 6.23 -4.09 1.93
CA ARG A 104 6.40 -5.13 2.93
C ARG A 104 6.52 -6.49 2.26
N ALA A 105 7.59 -7.22 2.57
CA ALA A 105 7.78 -8.56 2.08
C ALA A 105 6.76 -9.52 2.74
N SER A 106 6.14 -10.36 1.93
CA SER A 106 5.24 -11.44 2.36
C SER A 106 5.84 -12.76 1.94
N VAL A 107 6.41 -13.45 2.91
CA VAL A 107 7.07 -14.75 2.73
C VAL A 107 6.19 -15.83 3.36
N LYS A 108 5.73 -16.77 2.56
CA LYS A 108 4.95 -17.92 3.02
C LYS A 108 5.65 -19.22 2.63
N GLU A 109 5.48 -20.26 3.44
CA GLU A 109 6.23 -21.53 3.29
C GLU A 109 6.03 -22.23 1.94
N ASP A 110 4.83 -22.14 1.36
CA ASP A 110 4.47 -22.84 0.12
C ASP A 110 4.07 -21.89 -1.03
N GLU A 111 4.32 -20.58 -0.90
CA GLU A 111 3.98 -19.61 -1.93
C GLU A 111 5.23 -18.82 -2.37
N VAL A 112 5.18 -18.32 -3.61
CA VAL A 112 6.21 -17.39 -4.11
C VAL A 112 6.18 -16.11 -3.28
N THR A 113 7.35 -15.69 -2.80
CA THR A 113 7.50 -14.41 -2.07
C THR A 113 6.99 -13.26 -2.92
N ARG A 114 6.16 -12.41 -2.34
CA ARG A 114 5.59 -11.22 -2.97
C ARG A 114 5.88 -9.98 -2.14
N LEU A 115 5.93 -8.83 -2.79
CA LEU A 115 6.05 -7.55 -2.11
C LEU A 115 4.70 -6.83 -2.12
N ILE A 116 4.16 -6.56 -0.93
CA ILE A 116 2.99 -5.70 -0.73
C ILE A 116 3.45 -4.26 -0.81
N VAL A 117 3.12 -3.59 -1.90
CA VAL A 117 3.65 -2.27 -2.22
C VAL A 117 3.01 -1.18 -1.36
N GLU A 118 3.84 -0.35 -0.74
CA GLU A 118 3.43 0.87 -0.03
C GLU A 118 3.65 2.13 -0.88
N SER A 119 4.69 2.13 -1.74
CA SER A 119 4.94 3.22 -2.68
C SER A 119 5.74 2.77 -3.90
N VAL A 120 5.52 3.46 -5.03
CA VAL A 120 6.34 3.37 -6.24
C VAL A 120 6.65 4.77 -6.72
N LEU A 121 7.91 5.05 -6.98
CA LEU A 121 8.40 6.33 -7.51
C LEU A 121 9.36 6.08 -8.68
N PRO A 122 9.44 7.02 -9.65
CA PRO A 122 10.49 6.93 -10.66
C PRO A 122 11.87 7.11 -10.02
N VAL A 123 12.86 6.35 -10.48
CA VAL A 123 14.22 6.36 -9.90
C VAL A 123 14.89 7.73 -9.97
N ASP A 124 14.56 8.56 -10.97
CA ASP A 124 15.13 9.89 -11.14
C ASP A 124 14.51 10.94 -10.20
N GLY A 125 13.35 10.67 -9.65
CA GLY A 125 12.68 11.52 -8.66
C GLY A 125 12.80 11.03 -7.22
N TYR A 126 13.56 9.98 -6.97
CA TYR A 126 13.71 9.41 -5.63
C TYR A 126 14.87 10.07 -4.88
N ASP A 127 14.57 10.57 -3.70
CA ASP A 127 15.55 11.13 -2.75
C ASP A 127 15.59 10.27 -1.49
N PRO A 128 16.69 9.53 -1.24
CA PRO A 128 16.81 8.68 -0.05
C PRO A 128 16.83 9.45 1.27
N SER A 129 17.14 10.77 1.25
CA SER A 129 17.12 11.61 2.44
C SER A 129 15.72 11.98 2.90
N GLN A 130 14.73 11.85 2.02
CA GLN A 130 13.32 11.98 2.35
C GLN A 130 12.78 10.63 2.83
N SER A 131 13.14 10.25 4.06
CA SER A 131 12.67 8.99 4.65
C SER A 131 11.15 8.93 4.65
N PHE A 132 10.59 7.82 4.18
CA PHE A 132 9.16 7.57 3.99
C PHE A 132 8.30 7.78 5.25
N GLY A 133 8.91 7.87 6.43
CA GLY A 133 8.22 8.15 7.70
C GLY A 133 7.77 9.59 7.88
N GLN A 134 8.46 10.58 7.29
CA GLN A 134 8.16 12.01 7.51
C GLN A 134 7.28 12.64 6.42
N ASN A 135 7.31 12.12 5.20
CA ASN A 135 6.46 12.62 4.10
C ASN A 135 5.01 12.12 4.16
N ARG A 136 4.69 11.16 5.04
CA ARG A 136 3.33 10.67 5.24
C ARG A 136 2.38 11.77 5.72
N SER A 137 2.88 12.69 6.57
CA SER A 137 2.08 13.81 7.10
C SER A 137 1.94 14.99 6.12
N GLN A 138 2.94 15.26 5.26
CA GLN A 138 2.92 16.46 4.40
C GLN A 138 2.24 16.24 3.05
N ARG A 139 2.28 15.03 2.46
CA ARG A 139 1.57 14.76 1.18
C ARG A 139 0.07 14.53 1.36
N ILE A 140 -0.36 14.15 2.56
CA ILE A 140 -1.78 13.99 2.89
C ILE A 140 -2.47 15.36 3.00
N SER A 141 -1.74 16.41 3.39
CA SER A 141 -2.27 17.77 3.47
C SER A 141 -2.52 18.45 2.11
N ALA A 142 -1.85 18.00 1.03
CA ALA A 142 -1.97 18.62 -0.29
C ALA A 142 -3.09 18.02 -1.18
N ALA A 143 -3.61 16.83 -0.83
CA ALA A 143 -4.68 16.17 -1.57
C ALA A 143 -6.04 16.16 -0.85
N ALA A 144 -6.08 16.61 0.41
CA ALA A 144 -7.32 16.80 1.14
C ALA A 144 -7.83 18.21 0.83
N GLY A 145 -8.81 18.31 -0.06
CA GLY A 145 -9.63 19.50 -0.14
C GLY A 145 -10.19 19.85 1.25
N ASP A 146 -10.54 21.11 1.48
CA ASP A 146 -10.89 21.82 2.71
C ASP A 146 -11.94 21.17 3.67
N THR A 147 -12.22 19.86 3.57
CA THR A 147 -13.25 19.14 4.37
C THR A 147 -12.81 17.74 4.83
N ALA A 148 -11.53 17.55 5.16
CA ALA A 148 -11.10 16.27 5.73
C ALA A 148 -11.73 16.01 7.11
N ALA A 149 -12.29 14.81 7.31
CA ALA A 149 -12.86 14.43 8.59
C ALA A 149 -11.80 14.40 9.70
N GLN A 150 -12.11 14.98 10.87
CA GLN A 150 -11.22 14.93 12.05
C GLN A 150 -11.28 13.59 12.77
N SER A 151 -12.39 12.88 12.66
CA SER A 151 -12.54 11.53 13.21
C SER A 151 -13.64 10.75 12.52
N ILE A 152 -13.49 9.43 12.51
CA ILE A 152 -14.45 8.48 11.98
C ILE A 152 -15.05 7.71 13.15
N TRP A 153 -16.37 7.72 13.25
CA TRP A 153 -17.12 7.01 14.28
C TRP A 153 -17.92 5.88 13.65
N LEU A 154 -17.71 4.67 14.16
CA LEU A 154 -18.35 3.46 13.68
C LEU A 154 -19.17 2.82 14.80
N LEU A 155 -20.46 2.66 14.56
CA LEU A 155 -21.36 1.93 15.44
C LEU A 155 -21.37 0.47 15.01
N VAL A 156 -20.95 -0.44 15.88
CA VAL A 156 -20.80 -1.86 15.58
C VAL A 156 -21.62 -2.68 16.58
N PRO A 157 -22.38 -3.69 16.16
CA PRO A 157 -23.23 -4.46 17.06
C PRO A 157 -22.47 -5.07 18.25
N SER A 158 -21.36 -5.73 17.99
CA SER A 158 -20.48 -6.30 19.05
C SER A 158 -19.04 -6.40 18.59
N ARG A 159 -18.12 -6.65 19.51
CA ARG A 159 -16.69 -6.77 19.24
C ARG A 159 -16.33 -8.03 18.45
N GLU A 160 -17.12 -9.08 18.58
CA GLU A 160 -16.88 -10.38 17.94
C GLU A 160 -17.79 -10.66 16.74
N CYS A 161 -18.45 -9.62 16.21
CA CYS A 161 -19.36 -9.82 15.08
C CYS A 161 -18.61 -9.88 13.73
N ALA A 162 -19.23 -10.55 12.76
CA ALA A 162 -18.67 -10.68 11.42
C ALA A 162 -18.44 -9.31 10.71
N GLN A 163 -19.23 -8.29 11.06
CA GLN A 163 -19.05 -6.94 10.55
C GLN A 163 -17.76 -6.31 11.09
N MET A 164 -17.42 -6.54 12.37
CA MET A 164 -16.18 -6.02 12.98
C MET A 164 -14.95 -6.55 12.23
N HIS A 165 -14.87 -7.85 11.98
CA HIS A 165 -13.76 -8.43 11.21
C HIS A 165 -13.63 -7.86 9.79
N LYS A 166 -14.76 -7.58 9.13
CA LYS A 166 -14.73 -6.95 7.80
C LYS A 166 -14.23 -5.50 7.86
N VAL A 167 -14.67 -4.75 8.87
CA VAL A 167 -14.22 -3.36 9.11
C VAL A 167 -12.74 -3.32 9.47
N GLU A 168 -12.27 -4.19 10.36
CA GLU A 168 -10.85 -4.31 10.71
C GLU A 168 -9.99 -4.57 9.49
N ASN A 169 -10.38 -5.54 8.67
CA ASN A 169 -9.68 -5.88 7.44
C ASN A 169 -9.65 -4.72 6.45
N LEU A 170 -10.77 -3.98 6.31
CA LEU A 170 -10.88 -2.82 5.46
C LEU A 170 -9.94 -1.69 5.92
N LEU A 171 -9.94 -1.38 7.22
CA LEU A 171 -9.14 -0.29 7.79
C LEU A 171 -7.65 -0.61 7.80
N GLN A 172 -7.26 -1.83 8.17
CA GLN A 172 -5.85 -2.23 8.27
C GLN A 172 -5.17 -2.40 6.91
N ASN A 173 -5.90 -2.92 5.92
CA ASN A 173 -5.28 -3.35 4.66
C ASN A 173 -5.54 -2.43 3.47
N ILE A 174 -6.59 -1.56 3.53
CA ILE A 174 -7.03 -0.82 2.34
C ILE A 174 -6.98 0.70 2.53
N PHE A 175 -7.36 1.22 3.68
CA PHE A 175 -7.57 2.66 3.91
C PHE A 175 -6.77 3.23 5.08
N ASP A 176 -5.57 2.76 5.32
CA ASP A 176 -4.69 3.34 6.34
C ASP A 176 -4.49 4.86 6.12
N GLY A 177 -4.58 5.65 7.18
CA GLY A 177 -4.53 7.12 7.10
C GLY A 177 -4.37 7.81 8.46
N PRO A 178 -4.37 9.15 8.48
CA PRO A 178 -4.13 9.91 9.70
C PRO A 178 -5.38 10.14 10.56
N THR A 179 -6.58 9.84 10.02
CA THR A 179 -7.84 10.14 10.72
C THR A 179 -8.13 9.06 11.75
N PRO A 180 -8.25 9.42 13.03
CA PRO A 180 -8.54 8.46 14.09
C PRO A 180 -9.93 7.86 13.94
N VAL A 181 -10.01 6.54 14.13
CA VAL A 181 -11.24 5.77 14.10
C VAL A 181 -11.66 5.44 15.53
N TYR A 182 -12.96 5.57 15.80
CA TYR A 182 -13.58 5.23 17.06
C TYR A 182 -14.70 4.22 16.83
N PHE A 183 -14.71 3.17 17.63
CA PHE A 183 -15.79 2.20 17.67
C PHE A 183 -16.73 2.52 18.83
N LYS A 184 -18.02 2.45 18.60
CA LYS A 184 -19.04 2.38 19.61
C LYS A 184 -19.76 1.04 19.48
N PHE A 185 -19.73 0.22 20.51
CA PHE A 185 -20.40 -1.07 20.53
C PHE A 185 -21.84 -0.92 21.05
N GLU A 186 -22.81 -1.51 20.35
CA GLU A 186 -24.23 -1.42 20.76
C GLU A 186 -24.54 -2.27 21.98
N ASP A 187 -23.90 -3.46 22.07
CA ASP A 187 -24.10 -4.42 23.16
C ASP A 187 -23.66 -3.91 24.53
N SER A 188 -22.52 -3.21 24.57
CA SER A 188 -21.90 -2.74 25.80
C SER A 188 -21.98 -1.22 26.01
N GLY A 189 -22.35 -0.48 24.97
CA GLY A 189 -22.31 1.00 24.96
C GLY A 189 -20.88 1.58 25.04
N GLN A 190 -19.86 0.71 25.07
CA GLN A 190 -18.47 1.13 25.17
C GLN A 190 -18.01 1.90 23.94
N ARG A 191 -17.18 2.92 24.20
CA ARG A 191 -16.48 3.68 23.14
C ARG A 191 -15.00 3.37 23.24
N VAL A 192 -14.43 2.89 22.15
CA VAL A 192 -13.03 2.49 22.07
C VAL A 192 -12.36 3.22 20.92
N ARG A 193 -11.22 3.85 21.18
CA ARG A 193 -10.38 4.38 20.10
C ARG A 193 -9.62 3.22 19.46
N ALA A 194 -9.71 3.11 18.14
CA ALA A 194 -8.96 2.12 17.41
C ALA A 194 -7.44 2.35 17.53
N PRO A 195 -6.64 1.30 17.53
CA PRO A 195 -5.18 1.44 17.44
C PRO A 195 -4.80 2.17 16.15
N GLN A 196 -3.64 2.79 16.14
CA GLN A 196 -3.18 3.61 15.00
C GLN A 196 -3.10 2.82 13.69
N SER A 197 -2.88 1.51 13.75
CA SER A 197 -2.91 0.60 12.60
C SER A 197 -4.28 0.49 11.91
N MET A 198 -5.34 0.95 12.56
CA MET A 198 -6.71 0.99 12.03
C MET A 198 -7.20 2.42 11.74
N TRP A 199 -6.33 3.41 11.84
CA TRP A 199 -6.70 4.76 11.45
C TRP A 199 -6.79 4.83 9.93
N ALA A 200 -7.71 5.66 9.42
CA ALA A 200 -8.04 5.65 8.02
C ALA A 200 -7.95 7.03 7.38
N MET A 201 -7.85 7.04 6.05
CA MET A 201 -8.00 8.26 5.28
C MET A 201 -9.50 8.52 5.03
N ASP A 202 -9.93 9.78 5.21
CA ASP A 202 -11.27 10.18 4.76
C ASP A 202 -11.34 10.16 3.23
N HIS A 203 -11.94 9.11 2.71
CA HIS A 203 -12.09 8.88 1.28
C HIS A 203 -13.52 8.45 0.94
N PRO A 204 -14.11 8.94 -0.17
CA PRO A 204 -15.49 8.60 -0.55
C PRO A 204 -15.75 7.08 -0.65
N LEU A 205 -14.78 6.32 -1.16
CA LEU A 205 -14.90 4.86 -1.24
C LEU A 205 -14.88 4.18 0.13
N LEU A 206 -14.08 4.69 1.09
CA LEU A 206 -14.11 4.18 2.46
C LEU A 206 -15.48 4.40 3.09
N ARG A 207 -16.06 5.59 2.91
CA ARG A 207 -17.42 5.91 3.39
C ARG A 207 -18.43 4.91 2.83
N GLN A 208 -18.42 4.71 1.52
CA GLN A 208 -19.33 3.81 0.84
C GLN A 208 -19.19 2.35 1.30
N GLU A 209 -17.95 1.86 1.47
CA GLU A 209 -17.72 0.49 1.94
C GLU A 209 -18.10 0.30 3.41
N LEU A 210 -17.81 1.27 4.28
CA LEU A 210 -18.25 1.23 5.68
C LEU A 210 -19.77 1.27 5.80
N GLU A 211 -20.44 2.14 5.03
CA GLU A 211 -21.89 2.22 4.98
C GLU A 211 -22.51 0.92 4.44
N ARG A 212 -21.89 0.25 3.50
CA ARG A 212 -22.31 -1.05 2.99
C ARG A 212 -22.21 -2.17 4.02
N ILE A 213 -21.15 -2.13 4.88
CA ILE A 213 -20.91 -3.16 5.89
C ILE A 213 -21.77 -2.95 7.13
N LEU A 214 -21.90 -1.71 7.60
CA LEU A 214 -22.52 -1.34 8.87
C LEU A 214 -23.91 -0.73 8.71
N GLY A 215 -24.18 -0.10 7.57
CA GLY A 215 -25.36 0.75 7.35
C GLY A 215 -25.01 2.24 7.46
N ALA A 216 -25.72 3.10 6.71
CA ALA A 216 -25.44 4.53 6.64
C ALA A 216 -25.56 5.25 8.00
N ASP A 217 -26.52 4.84 8.85
CA ASP A 217 -26.74 5.42 10.16
C ASP A 217 -25.65 5.07 11.19
N HIS A 218 -24.84 4.06 10.90
CA HIS A 218 -23.79 3.54 11.77
C HIS A 218 -22.39 4.10 11.48
N VAL A 219 -22.27 4.98 10.46
CA VAL A 219 -21.00 5.57 10.03
C VAL A 219 -21.08 7.08 10.10
N LYS A 220 -20.21 7.72 10.91
CA LYS A 220 -20.16 9.18 11.04
C LYS A 220 -18.75 9.70 10.85
N PHE A 221 -18.58 10.58 9.89
CA PHE A 221 -17.37 11.36 9.66
C PHE A 221 -17.59 12.75 10.27
N THR A 222 -16.81 13.08 11.31
CA THR A 222 -16.89 14.40 11.94
C THR A 222 -15.89 15.34 11.32
N THR A 223 -16.36 16.47 10.81
CA THR A 223 -15.52 17.57 10.35
C THR A 223 -15.32 18.58 11.48
N ALA A 224 -14.23 19.36 11.43
CA ALA A 224 -14.04 20.51 12.31
C ALA A 224 -15.08 21.57 11.98
N GLN A 225 -16.23 21.51 12.63
CA GLN A 225 -17.09 22.69 12.68
C GLN A 225 -16.70 23.49 13.91
N ALA A 226 -16.32 24.75 13.68
CA ALA A 226 -15.96 25.70 14.68
C ALA A 226 -16.94 25.69 15.85
N ALA A 227 -16.40 25.46 17.05
CA ALA A 227 -17.08 25.85 18.26
C ALA A 227 -17.28 27.36 18.20
N LYS A 228 -18.53 27.76 18.13
CA LYS A 228 -18.99 29.13 18.34
C LYS A 228 -19.50 29.24 19.74
#